data_234314b4339e5ecba32771d5cce1b335
#
_entry.id   234314b4339e5ecba32771d5cce1b335
#
_cell.length_a   1.000
_cell.length_b   1.000
_cell.length_c   1.000
_cell.angle_alpha   90.00
_cell.angle_beta   90.00
_cell.angle_gamma   90.00
#
_symmetry.space_group_name_H-M   'P 1'
#
loop_
_entity.id
_entity.type
_entity.pdbx_description
1 polymer ?
#
loop_
_entity_poly.entity_id
_entity_poly.type
_entity_poly.pdbx_seq_one_letter_code
_entity_poly.pdbx_strand_id
1 'polypeptide(L)'
;MNAVVYVKQDEDISVYEQYNVCAEYAKRYGCSIEYKVLDFDGTQFYEAINKVIAEHDITALIVYDKDMAFKDFEDYLFYHIYLRKLDKKLISCN
;
A
#
# COMPACT_ATOMS: atom_id res chain seq x y z
N MET A 1 -10.29 -4.45 9.64
CA MET A 1 -9.42 -3.34 9.22
C MET A 1 -9.67 -3.05 7.75
N ASN A 2 -9.88 -1.81 7.39
CA ASN A 2 -10.09 -1.39 6.01
C ASN A 2 -8.80 -0.84 5.42
N ALA A 3 -8.47 -1.25 4.22
CA ALA A 3 -7.17 -0.96 3.63
C ALA A 3 -7.27 -0.42 2.21
N VAL A 4 -6.26 0.37 1.85
CA VAL A 4 -5.94 0.70 0.45
C VAL A 4 -4.76 -0.19 0.06
N VAL A 5 -4.81 -0.76 -1.14
CA VAL A 5 -3.67 -1.49 -1.72
C VAL A 5 -3.04 -0.62 -2.80
N TYR A 6 -1.72 -0.48 -2.73
CA TYR A 6 -0.93 0.20 -3.77
C TYR A 6 0.08 -0.78 -4.35
N VAL A 7 0.05 -0.97 -5.66
CA VAL A 7 1.03 -1.77 -6.39
C VAL A 7 1.53 -1.00 -7.59
N LYS A 8 2.79 -1.23 -7.98
CA LYS A 8 3.48 -0.43 -8.97
C LYS A 8 4.09 -1.32 -10.05
N GLN A 9 4.05 -0.86 -11.29
CA GLN A 9 4.65 -1.58 -12.42
C GLN A 9 6.12 -1.87 -12.16
N ASP A 10 6.52 -3.12 -12.41
CA ASP A 10 7.87 -3.62 -12.24
C ASP A 10 8.18 -4.60 -13.37
N GLU A 11 9.47 -4.73 -13.72
CA GLU A 11 9.91 -5.60 -14.81
C GLU A 11 9.71 -7.09 -14.48
N ASP A 12 9.89 -7.45 -13.22
CA ASP A 12 9.92 -8.85 -12.79
C ASP A 12 8.57 -9.40 -12.37
N ILE A 13 7.65 -8.52 -11.93
CA ILE A 13 6.34 -8.96 -11.46
C ILE A 13 5.27 -7.93 -11.84
N SER A 14 4.22 -8.39 -12.52
CA SER A 14 3.15 -7.51 -12.99
C SER A 14 2.35 -6.92 -11.82
N VAL A 15 1.69 -5.78 -12.07
CA VAL A 15 0.81 -5.17 -11.06
C VAL A 15 -0.30 -6.13 -10.65
N TYR A 16 -0.79 -6.96 -11.57
CA TYR A 16 -1.86 -7.93 -11.25
C TYR A 16 -1.37 -9.02 -10.31
N GLU A 17 -0.17 -9.54 -10.53
CA GLU A 17 0.42 -10.53 -9.64
C GLU A 17 0.71 -9.93 -8.26
N GLN A 18 1.24 -8.72 -8.22
CA GLN A 18 1.45 -8.00 -6.97
C GLN A 18 0.14 -7.82 -6.21
N TYR A 19 -0.90 -7.40 -6.91
CA TYR A 19 -2.21 -7.20 -6.30
C TYR A 19 -2.76 -8.50 -5.72
N ASN A 20 -2.61 -9.61 -6.45
CA ASN A 20 -3.09 -10.91 -5.97
C ASN A 20 -2.41 -11.32 -4.67
N VAL A 21 -1.10 -11.07 -4.53
CA VAL A 21 -0.38 -11.32 -3.28
C VAL A 21 -0.94 -10.45 -2.15
N CYS A 22 -1.16 -9.17 -2.42
CA CYS A 22 -1.74 -8.24 -1.44
C CYS A 22 -3.16 -8.67 -1.03
N ALA A 23 -3.98 -9.12 -1.98
CA ALA A 23 -5.33 -9.57 -1.70
C ALA A 23 -5.34 -10.82 -0.83
N GLU A 24 -4.45 -11.77 -1.10
CA GLU A 24 -4.30 -12.96 -0.27
C GLU A 24 -3.85 -12.60 1.15
N TYR A 25 -2.90 -11.67 1.25
CA TYR A 25 -2.46 -11.17 2.55
C TYR A 25 -3.63 -10.55 3.32
N ALA A 26 -4.37 -9.66 2.67
CA ALA A 26 -5.52 -8.99 3.28
C ALA A 26 -6.55 -10.00 3.78
N LYS A 27 -6.88 -10.98 2.96
CA LYS A 27 -7.82 -12.04 3.30
C LYS A 27 -7.37 -12.83 4.52
N ARG A 28 -6.08 -13.18 4.55
CA ARG A 28 -5.49 -13.98 5.65
C ARG A 28 -5.54 -13.23 6.98
N TYR A 29 -5.35 -11.92 6.95
CA TYR A 29 -5.27 -11.11 8.17
C TYR A 29 -6.54 -10.31 8.47
N GLY A 30 -7.63 -10.62 7.77
CA GLY A 30 -8.93 -10.00 8.06
C GLY A 30 -9.05 -8.55 7.63
N CYS A 31 -8.29 -8.14 6.63
CA CYS A 31 -8.38 -6.79 6.06
C CYS A 31 -9.38 -6.77 4.92
N SER A 32 -10.22 -5.74 4.89
CA SER A 32 -11.11 -5.47 3.75
C SER A 32 -10.46 -4.44 2.85
N ILE A 33 -10.29 -4.77 1.56
CA ILE A 33 -9.71 -3.85 0.59
C ILE A 33 -10.81 -2.93 0.08
N GLU A 34 -10.76 -1.67 0.47
CA GLU A 34 -11.77 -0.67 0.10
C GLU A 34 -11.39 0.09 -1.17
N TYR A 35 -10.10 0.17 -1.48
CA TYR A 35 -9.61 0.92 -2.63
C TYR A 35 -8.28 0.33 -3.08
N LYS A 36 -8.09 0.28 -4.40
CA LYS A 36 -6.83 -0.23 -4.97
C LYS A 36 -6.29 0.75 -5.99
N VAL A 37 -4.98 0.93 -6.00
CA VAL A 37 -4.27 1.74 -6.98
C VAL A 37 -3.28 0.84 -7.70
N LEU A 38 -3.54 0.58 -8.97
CA LEU A 38 -2.66 -0.19 -9.86
C LEU A 38 -1.87 0.82 -10.68
N ASP A 39 -0.66 1.10 -10.25
CA ASP A 39 0.14 2.20 -10.77
C ASP A 39 1.05 1.74 -11.91
N PHE A 40 0.59 1.91 -13.14
CA PHE A 40 1.31 1.45 -14.33
C PHE A 40 2.45 2.37 -14.77
N ASP A 41 2.44 3.64 -14.36
CA ASP A 41 3.43 4.63 -14.81
C ASP A 41 4.26 5.23 -13.67
N GLY A 42 4.03 4.80 -12.44
CA GLY A 42 4.80 5.26 -11.30
C GLY A 42 4.41 6.64 -10.76
N THR A 43 3.25 7.18 -11.16
CA THR A 43 2.83 8.54 -10.78
C THR A 43 1.68 8.60 -9.79
N GLN A 44 1.16 7.44 -9.34
CA GLN A 44 -0.10 7.38 -8.60
C GLN A 44 0.05 7.07 -7.10
N PHE A 45 1.28 7.13 -6.56
CA PHE A 45 1.48 6.84 -5.15
C PHE A 45 0.68 7.80 -4.26
N TYR A 46 0.67 9.09 -4.61
CA TYR A 46 -0.04 10.08 -3.80
C TYR A 46 -1.55 9.89 -3.79
N GLU A 47 -2.11 9.30 -4.83
CA GLU A 47 -3.53 8.94 -4.84
C GLU A 47 -3.82 7.92 -3.73
N ALA A 48 -2.97 6.91 -3.61
CA ALA A 48 -3.13 5.87 -2.59
C ALA A 48 -2.96 6.44 -1.19
N ILE A 49 -1.87 7.18 -0.94
CA ILE A 49 -1.58 7.69 0.40
C ILE A 49 -2.62 8.72 0.85
N ASN A 50 -3.09 9.57 -0.06
CA ASN A 50 -4.11 10.56 0.27
C ASN A 50 -5.44 9.90 0.63
N LYS A 51 -5.77 8.78 -0.01
CA LYS A 51 -6.97 8.02 0.32
C LYS A 51 -6.91 7.49 1.75
N VAL A 52 -5.75 6.96 2.14
CA VAL A 52 -5.54 6.46 3.51
C VAL A 52 -5.66 7.59 4.52
N ILE A 53 -5.06 8.74 4.22
CA ILE A 53 -5.05 9.88 5.14
C ILE A 53 -6.43 10.51 5.27
N ALA A 54 -7.14 10.68 4.14
CA ALA A 54 -8.41 11.40 4.11
C ALA A 54 -9.58 10.60 4.66
N GLU A 55 -9.59 9.28 4.47
CA GLU A 55 -10.72 8.44 4.85
C GLU A 55 -10.56 7.94 6.27
N HIS A 56 -11.43 8.37 7.16
CA HIS A 56 -11.35 8.05 8.58
C HIS A 56 -11.37 6.54 8.86
N ASP A 57 -12.18 5.79 8.13
CA ASP A 57 -12.35 4.36 8.34
C ASP A 57 -11.33 3.49 7.61
N ILE A 58 -10.47 4.07 6.79
CA ILE A 58 -9.34 3.35 6.20
C ILE A 58 -8.15 3.47 7.13
N THR A 59 -7.64 2.32 7.59
CA THR A 59 -6.62 2.29 8.65
C THR A 59 -5.31 1.64 8.22
N ALA A 60 -5.19 1.22 6.96
CA ALA A 60 -3.96 0.58 6.48
C ALA A 60 -3.69 0.90 5.02
N LEU A 61 -2.42 1.01 4.69
CA LEU A 61 -1.92 0.98 3.32
C LEU A 61 -1.11 -0.30 3.16
N ILE A 62 -1.51 -1.15 2.21
CA ILE A 62 -0.83 -2.41 1.92
C ILE A 62 -0.06 -2.24 0.62
N VAL A 63 1.24 -2.53 0.65
CA VAL A 63 2.10 -2.55 -0.53
C VAL A 63 2.67 -3.95 -0.72
N TYR A 64 2.99 -4.31 -1.96
CA TYR A 64 3.56 -5.61 -2.26
C TYR A 64 4.94 -5.77 -1.63
N ASP A 65 5.80 -4.77 -1.86
CA ASP A 65 7.17 -4.77 -1.35
C ASP A 65 7.57 -3.32 -1.09
N LYS A 66 7.96 -3.01 0.13
CA LYS A 66 8.36 -1.65 0.50
C LYS A 66 9.53 -1.13 -0.33
N ASP A 67 10.44 -2.03 -0.73
CA ASP A 67 11.61 -1.62 -1.53
C ASP A 67 11.23 -1.25 -2.97
N MET A 68 10.09 -1.73 -3.45
CA MET A 68 9.55 -1.36 -4.76
C MET A 68 8.65 -0.14 -4.69
N ALA A 69 7.88 -0.02 -3.61
CA ALA A 69 6.89 1.05 -3.47
C ALA A 69 7.51 2.40 -3.15
N PHE A 70 8.64 2.42 -2.45
CA PHE A 70 9.31 3.63 -2.00
C PHE A 70 10.68 3.75 -2.64
N LYS A 71 11.11 4.99 -2.93
CA LYS A 71 12.38 5.22 -3.63
C LYS A 71 13.60 4.80 -2.81
N ASP A 72 13.52 4.86 -1.46
CA ASP A 72 14.58 4.43 -0.56
C ASP A 72 14.02 4.16 0.83
N PHE A 73 14.88 3.68 1.73
CA PHE A 73 14.49 3.35 3.09
C PHE A 73 13.99 4.55 3.89
N GLU A 74 14.60 5.73 3.67
CA GLU A 74 14.19 6.95 4.38
C GLU A 74 12.78 7.36 3.99
N ASP A 75 12.44 7.24 2.72
CA ASP A 75 11.10 7.54 2.20
C ASP A 75 10.06 6.59 2.83
N TYR A 76 10.38 5.30 2.85
CA TYR A 76 9.52 4.30 3.50
C TYR A 76 9.33 4.64 4.98
N LEU A 77 10.41 4.95 5.68
CA LEU A 77 10.37 5.24 7.11
C LEU A 77 9.53 6.48 7.41
N PHE A 78 9.64 7.51 6.55
CA PHE A 78 8.83 8.72 6.68
C PHE A 78 7.33 8.39 6.70
N TYR A 79 6.87 7.63 5.71
CA TYR A 79 5.44 7.28 5.62
C TYR A 79 5.02 6.29 6.70
N HIS A 80 5.89 5.38 7.08
CA HIS A 80 5.62 4.46 8.17
C HIS A 80 5.33 5.22 9.47
N ILE A 81 6.19 6.17 9.82
CA ILE A 81 6.04 6.97 11.03
C ILE A 81 4.82 7.88 10.93
N TYR A 82 4.64 8.52 9.76
CA TYR A 82 3.50 9.42 9.55
C TYR A 82 2.17 8.71 9.75
N LEU A 83 2.00 7.54 9.14
CA LEU A 83 0.77 6.78 9.29
C LEU A 83 0.56 6.30 10.74
N ARG A 84 1.62 5.91 11.43
CA ARG A 84 1.52 5.52 12.83
C ARG A 84 0.99 6.66 13.71
N LYS A 85 1.41 7.89 13.44
CA LYS A 85 0.91 9.06 14.17
C LYS A 85 -0.59 9.28 13.97
N LEU A 86 -1.14 8.75 12.88
CA LEU A 86 -2.57 8.82 12.59
C LEU A 86 -3.32 7.56 13.01
N ASP A 87 -2.69 6.68 13.79
CA ASP A 87 -3.21 5.37 14.18
C ASP A 87 -3.50 4.47 12.98
N LYS A 88 -2.68 4.60 11.94
CA LYS A 88 -2.81 3.80 10.72
C LYS A 88 -1.53 3.00 10.50
N LYS A 89 -1.60 1.98 9.66
CA LYS A 89 -0.48 1.06 9.42
C LYS A 89 -0.03 1.10 7.97
N LEU A 90 1.28 0.95 7.79
CA LEU A 90 1.89 0.67 6.49
C LEU A 90 2.36 -0.78 6.52
N ILE A 91 1.80 -1.60 5.65
CA ILE A 91 2.03 -3.04 5.62
C ILE A 91 2.71 -3.41 4.32
N SER A 92 3.86 -4.07 4.43
CA SER A 92 4.56 -4.63 3.27
C SER A 92 4.40 -6.14 3.29
N CYS A 93 3.95 -6.72 2.18
CA CYS A 93 3.77 -8.16 2.08
C CYS A 93 5.10 -8.92 2.01
N ASN A 94 6.16 -8.22 1.60
CA ASN A 94 7.51 -8.80 1.51
C ASN A 94 8.53 -7.97 2.24
#